data_b825d9e683d63a8f6fa30216561811cf
#
_entry.id   b825d9e683d63a8f6fa30216561811cf
#
_cell.length_a   1.000
_cell.length_b   1.000
_cell.length_c   1.000
_cell.angle_alpha   90.00
_cell.angle_beta   90.00
_cell.angle_gamma   90.00
#
_symmetry.space_group_name_H-M   'P 1'
#
loop_
_entity.id
_entity.type
_entity.pdbx_description
1 polymer ?
#
loop_
_entity_poly.entity_id
_entity_poly.type
_entity_poly.pdbx_seq_one_letter_code
_entity_poly.pdbx_strand_id
1 'polypeptide(L)'
;AIRAFKEQPFSFSNIDKSNLEPRNLGQDLPILLNFLPSVVTTSDAGAGIGYTGIRVRGSDATRVNVTINGIPYNDSESQGTFWVNLPDFSSSVENIQLQRGVGTSTNGSGAFGASLNILTDGISKEKFLEISNTFGSFSTLKNTVRFSTGGINENFQISGRFSKIVSDGYIERASSDLKSYFLQTSFSNKKTLFKALLFGGHEITYQSWYGVDSETLNKNRRYNPAGEIYDENGNFQGFYYNQVDNYKQDHFQFHWNQIYNNKLSSSLGLNYTYGRGYYEEFNDKWYDENYAFSGMTSFSNLGLNTISFENQVISGADNVTRKWLDNDYYVLTGNLQYNSQNLKMAFGFLASNYDGDHFGKLRWSRFSSQVNPNHEFYRNKGEKNEFSIYSKFTRKISEKLTGFLDLQTRNVNYNVGGVLNGLVPINI
;
A
#
# COMPACT_ATOMS: atom_id res chain seq x y z
N ALA A 1 -13.72 -5.24 12.64
CA ALA A 1 -12.63 -4.54 13.33
C ALA A 1 -13.08 -4.03 14.69
N ILE A 2 -12.20 -4.11 15.68
CA ILE A 2 -12.46 -3.53 17.00
C ILE A 2 -11.98 -2.09 16.95
N ARG A 3 -12.90 -1.13 17.03
CA ARG A 3 -12.63 0.30 16.93
C ARG A 3 -12.64 0.96 18.32
N ALA A 4 -11.99 2.11 18.43
CA ALA A 4 -12.05 2.92 19.65
C ALA A 4 -13.46 3.52 19.84
N PHE A 5 -13.86 3.69 21.07
CA PHE A 5 -15.12 4.30 21.48
C PHE A 5 -14.89 5.34 22.61
N LYS A 6 -15.87 6.21 22.87
CA LYS A 6 -15.70 7.40 23.72
C LYS A 6 -15.18 7.14 25.14
N GLU A 7 -15.51 5.97 25.71
CA GLU A 7 -15.08 5.62 27.07
C GLU A 7 -13.63 5.12 27.16
N GLN A 8 -12.95 5.00 26.03
CA GLN A 8 -11.53 4.63 25.99
C GLN A 8 -10.64 5.86 25.96
N PRO A 9 -9.42 5.80 26.52
CA PRO A 9 -8.50 6.95 26.66
C PRO A 9 -7.74 7.25 25.37
N PHE A 10 -8.39 7.19 24.21
CA PHE A 10 -7.76 7.43 22.90
C PHE A 10 -8.38 8.62 22.17
N SER A 11 -7.51 9.43 21.56
CA SER A 11 -7.96 10.49 20.64
C SER A 11 -8.23 9.89 19.27
N PHE A 12 -9.47 9.99 18.80
CA PHE A 12 -9.83 9.49 17.47
C PHE A 12 -10.79 10.42 16.73
N SER A 13 -10.84 10.28 15.40
CA SER A 13 -11.84 10.90 14.52
C SER A 13 -12.49 9.81 13.67
N ASN A 14 -13.81 9.87 13.52
CA ASN A 14 -14.53 9.09 12.54
C ASN A 14 -14.84 9.97 11.33
N ILE A 15 -14.64 9.40 10.14
CA ILE A 15 -14.90 10.03 8.84
C ILE A 15 -15.86 9.10 8.11
N ASP A 16 -17.08 9.55 7.93
CA ASP A 16 -18.11 8.79 7.25
C ASP A 16 -18.06 9.01 5.73
N LYS A 17 -18.67 8.14 4.99
CA LYS A 17 -18.77 8.19 3.53
C LYS A 17 -19.23 9.56 3.02
N SER A 18 -20.22 10.16 3.66
CA SER A 18 -20.72 11.52 3.34
C SER A 18 -19.67 12.63 3.44
N ASN A 19 -18.61 12.42 4.22
CA ASN A 19 -17.47 13.35 4.31
C ASN A 19 -16.40 13.08 3.23
N LEU A 20 -16.32 11.85 2.74
CA LEU A 20 -15.34 11.44 1.74
C LEU A 20 -15.82 11.69 0.31
N GLU A 21 -17.06 11.35 -0.01
CA GLU A 21 -17.63 11.43 -1.37
C GLU A 21 -17.45 12.80 -2.03
N PRO A 22 -17.76 13.94 -1.40
CA PRO A 22 -17.59 15.25 -2.04
C PRO A 22 -16.13 15.62 -2.34
N ARG A 23 -15.18 14.95 -1.68
CA ARG A 23 -13.74 15.19 -1.82
C ARG A 23 -13.07 14.21 -2.78
N ASN A 24 -13.74 13.11 -3.12
CA ASN A 24 -13.18 12.03 -3.94
C ASN A 24 -13.21 12.38 -5.43
N LEU A 25 -12.36 13.29 -5.83
CA LEU A 25 -12.24 13.75 -7.22
C LEU A 25 -11.13 13.04 -8.01
N GLY A 26 -10.54 11.97 -7.46
CA GLY A 26 -9.50 11.17 -8.11
C GLY A 26 -8.21 11.04 -7.30
N GLN A 27 -8.06 11.88 -6.24
CA GLN A 27 -6.89 11.79 -5.38
C GLN A 27 -6.95 10.54 -4.50
N ASP A 28 -5.76 10.10 -4.07
CA ASP A 28 -5.60 8.95 -3.18
C ASP A 28 -6.12 9.26 -1.76
N LEU A 29 -6.41 8.18 -1.04
CA LEU A 29 -7.01 8.27 0.29
C LEU A 29 -6.26 9.20 1.29
N PRO A 30 -4.91 9.23 1.37
CA PRO A 30 -4.20 10.19 2.21
C PRO A 30 -4.62 11.64 1.99
N ILE A 31 -4.72 12.04 0.73
CA ILE A 31 -5.05 13.42 0.35
C ILE A 31 -6.45 13.80 0.83
N LEU A 32 -7.39 12.85 0.79
CA LEU A 32 -8.76 13.06 1.28
C LEU A 32 -8.83 13.25 2.80
N LEU A 33 -7.77 12.88 3.54
CA LEU A 33 -7.69 12.98 5.00
C LEU A 33 -6.88 14.20 5.47
N ASN A 34 -6.34 15.03 4.58
CA ASN A 34 -5.45 16.15 4.91
C ASN A 34 -6.11 17.25 5.75
N PHE A 35 -7.45 17.30 5.80
CA PHE A 35 -8.20 18.25 6.64
C PHE A 35 -8.25 17.83 8.12
N LEU A 36 -7.83 16.63 8.46
CA LEU A 36 -7.83 16.15 9.83
C LEU A 36 -6.71 16.79 10.65
N PRO A 37 -6.95 17.14 11.92
CA PRO A 37 -5.91 17.66 12.79
C PRO A 37 -4.70 16.72 12.88
N SER A 38 -3.48 17.28 12.81
CA SER A 38 -2.19 16.58 12.90
C SER A 38 -1.90 15.61 11.76
N VAL A 39 -2.60 15.71 10.64
CA VAL A 39 -2.35 14.96 9.41
C VAL A 39 -1.58 15.83 8.43
N VAL A 40 -0.49 15.30 7.88
CA VAL A 40 0.28 15.89 6.79
C VAL A 40 0.38 14.85 5.69
N THR A 41 0.15 15.27 4.45
CA THR A 41 0.17 14.38 3.29
C THR A 41 1.24 14.79 2.29
N THR A 42 1.76 13.84 1.54
CA THR A 42 2.74 14.05 0.48
C THR A 42 2.22 13.46 -0.83
N SER A 43 2.73 13.97 -1.95
CA SER A 43 2.45 13.46 -3.29
C SER A 43 3.68 13.65 -4.15
N ASP A 44 4.25 12.57 -4.64
CA ASP A 44 5.49 12.61 -5.43
C ASP A 44 5.22 13.24 -6.82
N ALA A 45 4.10 12.88 -7.43
CA ALA A 45 3.65 13.51 -8.68
C ALA A 45 3.06 14.93 -8.48
N GLY A 46 2.84 15.37 -7.23
CA GLY A 46 2.33 16.70 -6.89
C GLY A 46 0.84 16.93 -7.16
N ALA A 47 0.14 15.96 -7.74
CA ALA A 47 -1.31 16.06 -8.06
C ALA A 47 -2.20 15.28 -7.08
N GLY A 48 -1.62 14.61 -6.10
CA GLY A 48 -2.35 13.77 -5.15
C GLY A 48 -2.81 12.43 -5.70
N ILE A 49 -2.25 11.99 -6.83
CA ILE A 49 -2.52 10.75 -7.54
C ILE A 49 -1.19 10.03 -7.73
N GLY A 50 -1.18 8.71 -7.61
CA GLY A 50 0.02 7.89 -7.69
C GLY A 50 0.67 7.66 -6.34
N TYR A 51 1.97 7.95 -6.20
CA TYR A 51 2.66 7.81 -4.92
C TYR A 51 2.29 8.94 -3.97
N THR A 52 1.56 8.58 -2.91
CA THR A 52 1.11 9.51 -1.86
C THR A 52 1.42 8.94 -0.48
N GLY A 53 1.64 9.82 0.49
CA GLY A 53 1.96 9.44 1.85
C GLY A 53 1.11 10.18 2.88
N ILE A 54 1.07 9.62 4.09
CA ILE A 54 0.41 10.22 5.26
C ILE A 54 1.35 10.19 6.45
N ARG A 55 1.43 11.31 7.15
CA ARG A 55 2.10 11.45 8.45
C ARG A 55 1.10 11.92 9.49
N VAL A 56 1.18 11.38 10.68
CA VAL A 56 0.27 11.77 11.77
C VAL A 56 1.09 12.12 13.00
N ARG A 57 0.90 13.32 13.55
CA ARG A 57 1.69 13.85 14.68
C ARG A 57 3.21 13.78 14.44
N GLY A 58 3.66 14.01 13.19
CA GLY A 58 5.07 13.95 12.81
C GLY A 58 5.63 12.54 12.61
N SER A 59 4.89 11.48 12.94
CA SER A 59 5.33 10.11 12.67
C SER A 59 5.23 9.79 11.18
N ASP A 60 6.22 9.09 10.65
CA ASP A 60 6.26 8.67 9.25
C ASP A 60 5.25 7.54 8.95
N ALA A 61 5.12 7.20 7.66
CA ALA A 61 4.17 6.21 7.18
C ALA A 61 4.39 4.81 7.78
N THR A 62 5.63 4.45 8.14
CA THR A 62 5.95 3.13 8.70
C THR A 62 5.44 2.97 10.15
N ARG A 63 5.06 4.08 10.78
CA ARG A 63 4.50 4.15 12.13
C ARG A 63 3.02 4.48 12.17
N VAL A 64 2.38 4.44 11.01
CA VAL A 64 0.92 4.55 10.86
C VAL A 64 0.38 3.19 10.43
N ASN A 65 -0.29 2.52 11.37
CA ASN A 65 -0.93 1.24 11.08
C ASN A 65 -2.19 1.45 10.24
N VAL A 66 -2.37 0.64 9.22
CA VAL A 66 -3.57 0.66 8.36
C VAL A 66 -4.22 -0.71 8.39
N THR A 67 -5.52 -0.74 8.61
CA THR A 67 -6.31 -1.97 8.50
C THR A 67 -7.51 -1.76 7.58
N ILE A 68 -7.83 -2.77 6.78
CA ILE A 68 -9.04 -2.84 5.97
C ILE A 68 -9.91 -3.95 6.53
N ASN A 69 -11.10 -3.60 7.05
CA ASN A 69 -12.02 -4.51 7.75
C ASN A 69 -11.38 -5.26 8.95
N GLY A 70 -10.30 -4.70 9.53
CA GLY A 70 -9.54 -5.31 10.62
C GLY A 70 -8.41 -6.24 10.18
N ILE A 71 -8.19 -6.39 8.90
CA ILE A 71 -7.02 -7.06 8.32
C ILE A 71 -5.89 -6.03 8.17
N PRO A 72 -4.66 -6.29 8.64
CA PRO A 72 -3.50 -5.43 8.39
C PRO A 72 -3.25 -5.23 6.90
N TYR A 73 -2.96 -4.01 6.50
CA TYR A 73 -2.68 -3.63 5.11
C TYR A 73 -1.26 -3.11 4.89
N ASN A 74 -0.59 -2.66 5.94
CA ASN A 74 0.81 -2.26 5.80
C ASN A 74 1.63 -3.38 5.16
N ASP A 75 2.54 -3.01 4.28
CA ASP A 75 3.50 -3.92 3.69
C ASP A 75 4.31 -4.66 4.77
N SER A 76 4.55 -5.94 4.57
CA SER A 76 5.13 -6.81 5.61
C SER A 76 6.61 -6.53 5.86
N GLU A 77 7.35 -6.04 4.86
CA GLU A 77 8.79 -5.77 4.96
C GLU A 77 9.06 -4.30 5.26
N SER A 78 8.61 -3.37 4.41
CA SER A 78 8.84 -1.94 4.59
C SER A 78 8.04 -1.30 5.72
N GLN A 79 6.96 -1.95 6.18
CA GLN A 79 5.99 -1.44 7.16
C GLN A 79 5.21 -0.21 6.67
N GLY A 80 5.47 0.26 5.46
CA GLY A 80 4.77 1.37 4.82
C GLY A 80 3.40 0.98 4.28
N THR A 81 2.71 1.95 3.71
CA THR A 81 1.45 1.73 2.98
C THR A 81 1.56 2.38 1.62
N PHE A 82 1.48 1.58 0.57
CA PHE A 82 1.52 2.03 -0.81
C PHE A 82 0.09 2.27 -1.30
N TRP A 83 -0.39 3.51 -1.18
CA TRP A 83 -1.77 3.89 -1.51
C TRP A 83 -2.06 3.80 -3.00
N VAL A 84 -1.02 3.93 -3.83
CA VAL A 84 -1.06 3.76 -5.28
C VAL A 84 -1.60 2.37 -5.69
N ASN A 85 -1.43 1.34 -4.84
CA ASN A 85 -1.97 -0.01 -5.06
C ASN A 85 -3.49 -0.13 -4.77
N LEU A 86 -4.10 0.93 -4.22
CA LEU A 86 -5.54 1.03 -3.94
C LEU A 86 -6.19 2.24 -4.65
N PRO A 87 -6.10 2.35 -5.99
CA PRO A 87 -6.68 3.49 -6.70
C PRO A 87 -8.20 3.57 -6.47
N ASP A 88 -8.69 4.79 -6.22
CA ASP A 88 -10.12 5.05 -5.97
C ASP A 88 -10.74 4.19 -4.84
N PHE A 89 -9.94 3.71 -3.89
CA PHE A 89 -10.47 2.84 -2.83
C PHE A 89 -11.50 3.56 -1.95
N SER A 90 -11.37 4.87 -1.80
CA SER A 90 -12.33 5.73 -1.09
C SER A 90 -13.78 5.59 -1.59
N SER A 91 -13.98 5.29 -2.88
CA SER A 91 -15.32 5.01 -3.45
C SER A 91 -15.96 3.73 -2.93
N SER A 92 -15.20 2.86 -2.26
CA SER A 92 -15.67 1.61 -1.64
C SER A 92 -15.56 1.62 -0.11
N VAL A 93 -15.38 2.81 0.49
CA VAL A 93 -15.20 3.00 1.93
C VAL A 93 -16.49 3.55 2.54
N GLU A 94 -17.00 2.86 3.57
CA GLU A 94 -18.14 3.28 4.37
C GLU A 94 -17.71 4.28 5.46
N ASN A 95 -16.62 3.96 6.14
CA ASN A 95 -16.14 4.76 7.27
C ASN A 95 -14.65 4.52 7.54
N ILE A 96 -13.97 5.59 7.95
CA ILE A 96 -12.59 5.55 8.42
C ILE A 96 -12.54 6.03 9.86
N GLN A 97 -11.81 5.32 10.72
CA GLN A 97 -11.44 5.82 12.03
C GLN A 97 -9.94 6.06 12.10
N LEU A 98 -9.54 7.30 12.27
CA LEU A 98 -8.16 7.68 12.59
C LEU A 98 -8.00 7.78 14.11
N GLN A 99 -7.22 6.86 14.69
CA GLN A 99 -6.76 6.89 16.08
C GLN A 99 -5.36 7.50 16.12
N ARG A 100 -5.14 8.50 16.99
CA ARG A 100 -3.88 9.23 17.09
C ARG A 100 -3.07 8.79 18.30
N GLY A 101 -1.78 8.58 18.11
CA GLY A 101 -0.84 8.10 19.12
C GLY A 101 -0.74 6.57 19.12
N VAL A 102 -0.18 6.03 20.18
CA VAL A 102 0.03 4.59 20.33
C VAL A 102 -1.29 3.84 20.18
N GLY A 103 -1.30 2.86 19.29
CA GLY A 103 -2.47 2.06 19.01
C GLY A 103 -2.83 1.11 20.15
N THR A 104 -3.99 0.48 20.02
CA THR A 104 -4.41 -0.60 20.91
C THR A 104 -3.93 -1.94 20.38
N SER A 105 -3.96 -2.96 21.22
CA SER A 105 -3.56 -4.34 20.89
C SER A 105 -4.30 -4.94 19.69
N THR A 106 -5.43 -4.36 19.29
CA THR A 106 -6.21 -4.76 18.11
C THR A 106 -5.68 -4.15 16.80
N ASN A 107 -4.72 -3.23 16.89
CA ASN A 107 -4.05 -2.62 15.75
C ASN A 107 -2.77 -3.40 15.45
N GLY A 108 -2.30 -3.30 14.20
CA GLY A 108 -1.08 -4.01 13.77
C GLY A 108 0.22 -3.42 14.34
N SER A 109 1.33 -3.89 13.81
CA SER A 109 2.69 -3.59 14.30
C SER A 109 3.09 -2.12 14.20
N GLY A 110 2.65 -1.41 13.18
CA GLY A 110 2.99 -0.01 12.94
C GLY A 110 2.22 1.02 13.77
N ALA A 111 1.41 0.60 14.75
CA ALA A 111 0.50 1.46 15.51
C ALA A 111 1.18 2.32 16.57
N PHE A 112 2.26 3.03 16.23
CA PHE A 112 2.97 3.92 17.15
C PHE A 112 2.50 5.37 17.03
N GLY A 113 2.45 5.91 15.81
CA GLY A 113 2.05 7.30 15.55
C GLY A 113 0.54 7.45 15.41
N ALA A 114 -0.06 6.50 14.72
CA ALA A 114 -1.51 6.45 14.51
C ALA A 114 -1.97 5.07 14.03
N SER A 115 -3.30 4.87 14.03
CA SER A 115 -3.95 3.75 13.37
C SER A 115 -5.11 4.22 12.53
N LEU A 116 -5.13 3.82 11.27
CA LEU A 116 -6.16 4.10 10.29
C LEU A 116 -6.99 2.82 10.07
N ASN A 117 -8.20 2.79 10.59
CA ASN A 117 -9.09 1.65 10.49
C ASN A 117 -10.17 1.92 9.45
N ILE A 118 -10.06 1.28 8.28
CA ILE A 118 -10.94 1.45 7.14
C ILE A 118 -12.00 0.35 7.16
N LEU A 119 -13.25 0.73 7.04
CA LEU A 119 -14.36 -0.19 6.78
C LEU A 119 -14.86 0.01 5.36
N THR A 120 -14.95 -1.08 4.62
CA THR A 120 -15.54 -1.08 3.27
C THR A 120 -17.05 -1.02 3.34
N ASP A 121 -17.68 -0.69 2.21
CA ASP A 121 -19.13 -0.55 2.07
C ASP A 121 -19.90 -1.64 2.83
N GLY A 122 -20.93 -1.21 3.53
CA GLY A 122 -21.90 -2.08 4.19
C GLY A 122 -22.84 -2.77 3.20
N ILE A 123 -23.86 -3.44 3.72
CA ILE A 123 -24.93 -4.03 2.91
C ILE A 123 -25.93 -2.92 2.54
N SER A 124 -26.04 -2.60 1.24
CA SER A 124 -27.07 -1.69 0.75
C SER A 124 -28.40 -2.41 0.57
N LYS A 125 -29.49 -1.81 1.04
CA LYS A 125 -30.83 -2.34 0.77
C LYS A 125 -31.31 -2.01 -0.65
N GLU A 126 -30.75 -0.96 -1.24
CA GLU A 126 -31.18 -0.45 -2.54
C GLU A 126 -30.29 -0.99 -3.67
N LYS A 127 -30.92 -1.28 -4.79
CA LYS A 127 -30.22 -1.55 -6.04
C LYS A 127 -29.85 -0.23 -6.70
N PHE A 128 -28.63 -0.14 -7.20
CA PHE A 128 -28.20 1.03 -7.95
C PHE A 128 -27.15 0.67 -9.03
N LEU A 129 -27.05 1.52 -10.01
CA LEU A 129 -25.93 1.62 -10.96
C LEU A 129 -25.56 3.11 -11.01
N GLU A 130 -24.31 3.41 -10.77
CA GLU A 130 -23.76 4.76 -10.75
C GLU A 130 -22.56 4.84 -11.67
N ILE A 131 -22.50 5.88 -12.50
CA ILE A 131 -21.36 6.20 -13.34
C ILE A 131 -20.90 7.60 -12.94
N SER A 132 -19.64 7.73 -12.55
CA SER A 132 -19.03 8.99 -12.14
C SER A 132 -17.81 9.28 -12.99
N ASN A 133 -17.73 10.51 -13.50
CA ASN A 133 -16.58 10.99 -14.27
C ASN A 133 -16.07 12.28 -13.64
N THR A 134 -14.75 12.39 -13.49
CA THR A 134 -14.10 13.60 -12.99
C THR A 134 -13.01 14.04 -13.96
N PHE A 135 -12.93 15.34 -14.20
CA PHE A 135 -11.89 15.99 -14.99
C PHE A 135 -11.16 16.99 -14.10
N GLY A 136 -9.85 17.04 -14.21
CA GLY A 136 -9.02 17.91 -13.39
C GLY A 136 -7.79 18.44 -14.10
N SER A 137 -7.00 19.24 -13.38
CA SER A 137 -5.70 19.74 -13.85
C SER A 137 -4.76 18.58 -14.17
N PHE A 138 -3.73 18.85 -14.99
CA PHE A 138 -2.72 17.87 -15.40
C PHE A 138 -3.32 16.66 -16.14
N SER A 139 -4.25 16.93 -17.04
CA SER A 139 -4.98 15.91 -17.83
C SER A 139 -5.63 14.83 -16.96
N THR A 140 -5.95 15.16 -15.70
CA THR A 140 -6.54 14.19 -14.79
C THR A 140 -7.94 13.80 -15.26
N LEU A 141 -8.14 12.49 -15.41
CA LEU A 141 -9.42 11.88 -15.75
C LEU A 141 -9.66 10.69 -14.82
N LYS A 142 -10.80 10.68 -14.14
CA LYS A 142 -11.30 9.54 -13.37
C LYS A 142 -12.62 9.08 -13.94
N ASN A 143 -12.75 7.78 -14.20
CA ASN A 143 -13.99 7.12 -14.58
C ASN A 143 -14.26 5.99 -13.59
N THR A 144 -15.45 5.99 -12.99
CA THR A 144 -15.85 4.99 -12.00
C THR A 144 -17.25 4.49 -12.31
N VAL A 145 -17.42 3.17 -12.29
CA VAL A 145 -18.73 2.50 -12.33
C VAL A 145 -18.92 1.75 -11.02
N ARG A 146 -20.02 2.01 -10.33
CA ARG A 146 -20.44 1.32 -9.10
C ARG A 146 -21.81 0.70 -9.29
N PHE A 147 -22.01 -0.46 -8.68
CA PHE A 147 -23.32 -1.13 -8.73
C PHE A 147 -23.62 -1.88 -7.45
N SER A 148 -24.89 -2.08 -7.18
CA SER A 148 -25.40 -2.95 -6.12
C SER A 148 -26.70 -3.61 -6.58
N THR A 149 -26.87 -4.89 -6.28
CA THR A 149 -28.13 -5.61 -6.49
C THR A 149 -29.22 -5.22 -5.50
N GLY A 150 -28.83 -4.50 -4.42
CA GLY A 150 -29.67 -4.41 -3.22
C GLY A 150 -29.81 -5.76 -2.53
N GLY A 151 -30.72 -5.86 -1.58
CA GLY A 151 -31.01 -7.12 -0.88
C GLY A 151 -31.77 -8.10 -1.76
N ILE A 152 -31.11 -9.14 -2.24
CA ILE A 152 -31.75 -10.29 -2.85
C ILE A 152 -32.31 -11.18 -1.74
N ASN A 153 -33.60 -11.44 -1.74
CA ASN A 153 -34.29 -12.17 -0.68
C ASN A 153 -33.95 -11.63 0.74
N GLU A 154 -33.82 -10.30 0.86
CA GLU A 154 -33.53 -9.56 2.10
C GLU A 154 -32.17 -9.85 2.74
N ASN A 155 -31.50 -10.92 2.40
CA ASN A 155 -30.32 -11.41 3.11
C ASN A 155 -29.03 -11.38 2.29
N PHE A 156 -29.11 -11.47 0.98
CA PHE A 156 -27.96 -11.60 0.08
C PHE A 156 -27.79 -10.36 -0.78
N GLN A 157 -26.55 -9.92 -0.97
CA GLN A 157 -26.20 -8.78 -1.82
C GLN A 157 -24.93 -9.04 -2.59
N ILE A 158 -24.87 -8.52 -3.80
CA ILE A 158 -23.66 -8.35 -4.61
C ILE A 158 -23.48 -6.87 -4.89
N SER A 159 -22.29 -6.36 -4.71
CA SER A 159 -21.92 -4.99 -5.09
C SER A 159 -20.52 -4.95 -5.66
N GLY A 160 -20.23 -3.91 -6.44
CA GLY A 160 -18.92 -3.78 -7.05
C GLY A 160 -18.63 -2.38 -7.56
N ARG A 161 -17.36 -2.19 -7.89
CA ARG A 161 -16.81 -0.97 -8.47
C ARG A 161 -15.67 -1.33 -9.43
N PHE A 162 -15.63 -0.61 -10.56
CA PHE A 162 -14.49 -0.56 -11.47
C PHE A 162 -14.10 0.88 -11.67
N SER A 163 -12.79 1.17 -11.61
CA SER A 163 -12.29 2.53 -11.78
C SER A 163 -11.04 2.57 -12.63
N LYS A 164 -10.91 3.66 -13.39
CA LYS A 164 -9.74 4.06 -14.16
C LYS A 164 -9.40 5.50 -13.81
N ILE A 165 -8.13 5.75 -13.44
CA ILE A 165 -7.62 7.10 -13.21
C ILE A 165 -6.37 7.28 -14.08
N VAL A 166 -6.26 8.41 -14.76
CA VAL A 166 -5.06 8.84 -15.46
C VAL A 166 -4.74 10.27 -15.07
N SER A 167 -3.45 10.62 -15.02
CA SER A 167 -2.98 11.98 -14.78
C SER A 167 -1.56 12.14 -15.31
N ASP A 168 -1.22 13.34 -15.80
CA ASP A 168 0.17 13.67 -16.18
C ASP A 168 1.02 14.09 -14.98
N GLY A 169 0.38 14.37 -13.82
CA GLY A 169 1.03 14.89 -12.63
C GLY A 169 1.41 16.38 -12.74
N TYR A 170 1.67 17.03 -11.59
CA TYR A 170 2.23 18.38 -11.55
C TYR A 170 3.72 18.37 -11.89
N ILE A 171 4.46 17.40 -11.35
CA ILE A 171 5.89 17.20 -11.65
C ILE A 171 6.02 16.70 -13.09
N GLU A 172 7.08 17.12 -13.78
CA GLU A 172 7.31 16.74 -15.18
C GLU A 172 7.46 15.23 -15.33
N ARG A 173 6.83 14.65 -16.36
CA ARG A 173 6.79 13.21 -16.65
C ARG A 173 6.22 12.32 -15.54
N ALA A 174 5.66 12.87 -14.47
CA ALA A 174 5.10 12.11 -13.36
C ALA A 174 3.69 11.55 -13.68
N SER A 175 3.55 10.89 -14.82
CA SER A 175 2.28 10.31 -15.26
C SER A 175 1.85 9.12 -14.41
N SER A 176 0.55 8.95 -14.27
CA SER A 176 -0.07 7.80 -13.60
C SER A 176 -1.18 7.22 -14.48
N ASP A 177 -1.18 5.91 -14.65
CA ASP A 177 -2.24 5.10 -15.26
C ASP A 177 -2.67 4.04 -14.25
N LEU A 178 -3.80 4.25 -13.59
CA LEU A 178 -4.26 3.44 -12.48
C LEU A 178 -5.58 2.78 -12.81
N LYS A 179 -5.68 1.48 -12.56
CA LYS A 179 -6.92 0.69 -12.71
C LYS A 179 -7.21 0.02 -11.38
N SER A 180 -8.48 -0.06 -11.01
CA SER A 180 -8.87 -0.82 -9.82
C SER A 180 -10.25 -1.42 -9.95
N TYR A 181 -10.46 -2.44 -9.14
CA TYR A 181 -11.76 -3.09 -9.00
C TYR A 181 -12.03 -3.40 -7.53
N PHE A 182 -13.30 -3.52 -7.21
CA PHE A 182 -13.80 -3.96 -5.90
C PHE A 182 -15.09 -4.74 -6.12
N LEU A 183 -15.13 -5.97 -5.68
CA LEU A 183 -16.31 -6.85 -5.73
C LEU A 183 -16.58 -7.37 -4.33
N GLN A 184 -17.82 -7.33 -3.92
CA GLN A 184 -18.25 -7.78 -2.61
C GLN A 184 -19.53 -8.60 -2.74
N THR A 185 -19.55 -9.74 -2.09
CA THR A 185 -20.77 -10.48 -1.83
C THR A 185 -20.99 -10.58 -0.32
N SER A 186 -22.22 -10.43 0.11
CA SER A 186 -22.58 -10.42 1.53
C SER A 186 -23.86 -11.22 1.77
N PHE A 187 -23.85 -11.97 2.85
CA PHE A 187 -25.05 -12.60 3.41
C PHE A 187 -25.23 -12.15 4.86
N SER A 188 -26.40 -11.66 5.19
CA SER A 188 -26.70 -11.18 6.55
C SER A 188 -28.08 -11.62 7.00
N ASN A 189 -28.15 -12.13 8.22
CA ASN A 189 -29.40 -12.31 8.94
C ASN A 189 -29.30 -11.63 10.32
N LYS A 190 -30.27 -11.83 11.20
CA LYS A 190 -30.32 -11.19 12.54
C LYS A 190 -29.10 -11.51 13.41
N LYS A 191 -28.38 -12.62 13.17
CA LYS A 191 -27.28 -13.08 14.03
C LYS A 191 -25.96 -13.26 13.30
N THR A 192 -25.97 -13.43 11.98
CA THR A 192 -24.79 -13.83 11.21
C THR A 192 -24.57 -12.89 10.06
N LEU A 193 -23.32 -12.49 9.86
CA LEU A 193 -22.86 -11.79 8.66
C LEU A 193 -21.69 -12.57 8.05
N PHE A 194 -21.84 -12.97 6.80
CA PHE A 194 -20.72 -13.38 5.93
C PHE A 194 -20.46 -12.30 4.90
N LYS A 195 -19.19 -12.02 4.64
CA LYS A 195 -18.75 -11.04 3.64
C LYS A 195 -17.53 -11.60 2.94
N ALA A 196 -17.58 -11.74 1.64
CA ALA A 196 -16.45 -12.09 0.80
C ALA A 196 -16.12 -10.90 -0.12
N LEU A 197 -14.85 -10.54 -0.19
CA LEU A 197 -14.36 -9.42 -0.96
C LEU A 197 -13.24 -9.88 -1.91
N LEU A 198 -13.26 -9.31 -3.09
CA LEU A 198 -12.18 -9.38 -4.07
C LEU A 198 -11.92 -7.95 -4.54
N PHE A 199 -10.73 -7.42 -4.27
CA PHE A 199 -10.37 -6.08 -4.71
C PHE A 199 -8.89 -5.99 -5.06
N GLY A 200 -8.54 -5.04 -5.88
CA GLY A 200 -7.15 -4.84 -6.27
C GLY A 200 -6.95 -3.63 -7.15
N GLY A 201 -5.68 -3.35 -7.41
CA GLY A 201 -5.21 -2.28 -8.26
C GLY A 201 -4.07 -2.74 -9.17
N HIS A 202 -3.95 -2.05 -10.29
CA HIS A 202 -2.81 -2.11 -11.18
C HIS A 202 -2.38 -0.67 -11.47
N GLU A 203 -1.14 -0.38 -11.16
CA GLU A 203 -0.52 0.90 -11.43
C GLU A 203 0.54 0.81 -12.52
N ILE A 204 0.66 1.87 -13.32
CA ILE A 204 1.83 2.22 -14.09
C ILE A 204 2.08 3.69 -13.82
N THR A 205 3.16 4.00 -13.09
CA THR A 205 3.52 5.37 -12.73
C THR A 205 4.94 5.67 -13.19
N TYR A 206 5.14 6.83 -13.82
CA TYR A 206 6.50 7.29 -14.08
C TYR A 206 7.14 7.75 -12.78
N GLN A 207 8.38 7.36 -12.52
CA GLN A 207 9.08 7.62 -11.26
C GLN A 207 9.27 9.12 -11.03
N SER A 208 8.93 9.61 -9.85
CA SER A 208 9.05 11.02 -9.46
C SER A 208 9.46 11.21 -7.99
N TRP A 209 10.01 10.17 -7.37
CA TRP A 209 10.35 10.15 -5.94
C TRP A 209 11.77 10.63 -5.60
N TYR A 210 12.61 10.94 -6.58
CA TYR A 210 14.03 11.32 -6.34
C TYR A 210 14.19 12.67 -5.66
N GLY A 211 13.23 13.59 -5.84
CA GLY A 211 13.34 14.96 -5.39
C GLY A 211 14.34 15.78 -6.22
N VAL A 212 14.59 17.01 -5.79
CA VAL A 212 15.55 17.93 -6.41
C VAL A 212 16.27 18.75 -5.34
N ASP A 213 17.45 19.23 -5.62
CA ASP A 213 18.18 20.17 -4.78
C ASP A 213 17.53 21.57 -4.78
N SER A 214 18.00 22.45 -3.88
CA SER A 214 17.44 23.79 -3.72
C SER A 214 17.68 24.71 -4.93
N GLU A 215 18.76 24.53 -5.67
CA GLU A 215 19.07 25.33 -6.86
C GLU A 215 18.12 24.96 -8.00
N THR A 216 17.95 23.66 -8.27
CA THR A 216 17.00 23.13 -9.25
C THR A 216 15.57 23.51 -8.89
N LEU A 217 15.20 23.42 -7.61
CA LEU A 217 13.87 23.81 -7.13
C LEU A 217 13.55 25.29 -7.42
N ASN A 218 14.54 26.18 -7.29
CA ASN A 218 14.38 27.59 -7.56
C ASN A 218 14.28 27.91 -9.06
N LYS A 219 14.94 27.13 -9.91
CA LYS A 219 14.92 27.28 -11.37
C LYS A 219 13.68 26.65 -12.01
N ASN A 220 13.36 25.42 -11.60
CA ASN A 220 12.22 24.66 -12.12
C ASN A 220 11.63 23.76 -11.04
N ARG A 221 10.57 24.22 -10.39
CA ARG A 221 9.87 23.49 -9.33
C ARG A 221 9.22 22.18 -9.76
N ARG A 222 9.09 21.97 -11.06
CA ARG A 222 8.46 20.79 -11.65
C ARG A 222 9.47 19.78 -12.16
N TYR A 223 10.75 20.10 -12.07
CA TYR A 223 11.79 19.26 -12.62
C TYR A 223 11.79 17.86 -11.99
N ASN A 224 11.96 16.85 -12.83
CA ASN A 224 12.08 15.45 -12.44
C ASN A 224 13.37 14.87 -13.05
N PRO A 225 14.36 14.48 -12.24
CA PRO A 225 15.61 13.93 -12.74
C PRO A 225 15.48 12.47 -13.20
N ALA A 226 14.34 11.80 -12.96
CA ALA A 226 14.18 10.41 -13.30
C ALA A 226 14.36 10.17 -14.81
N GLY A 227 15.20 9.20 -15.13
CA GLY A 227 15.43 8.75 -16.50
C GLY A 227 16.34 9.67 -17.33
N GLU A 228 17.11 10.57 -16.72
CA GLU A 228 18.12 11.38 -17.45
C GLU A 228 19.11 10.48 -18.19
N ILE A 229 19.48 10.91 -19.41
CA ILE A 229 20.45 10.24 -20.27
C ILE A 229 21.54 11.24 -20.62
N TYR A 230 22.79 10.83 -20.46
CA TYR A 230 23.96 11.62 -20.77
C TYR A 230 24.86 10.92 -21.82
N ASP A 231 25.61 11.70 -22.60
CA ASP A 231 26.68 11.17 -23.43
C ASP A 231 27.98 10.97 -22.62
N GLU A 232 29.00 10.41 -23.24
CA GLU A 232 30.32 10.16 -22.62
C GLU A 232 31.03 11.41 -22.12
N ASN A 233 30.63 12.59 -22.58
CA ASN A 233 31.17 13.89 -22.17
C ASN A 233 30.31 14.59 -21.10
N GLY A 234 29.21 13.97 -20.68
CA GLY A 234 28.27 14.53 -19.70
C GLY A 234 27.28 15.52 -20.28
N ASN A 235 27.08 15.55 -21.59
CA ASN A 235 26.05 16.37 -22.18
C ASN A 235 24.70 15.64 -22.09
N PHE A 236 23.70 16.36 -21.62
CA PHE A 236 22.33 15.84 -21.51
C PHE A 236 21.76 15.52 -22.89
N GLN A 237 21.23 14.31 -23.07
CA GLN A 237 20.67 13.79 -24.31
C GLN A 237 19.14 13.68 -24.31
N GLY A 238 18.53 13.65 -23.14
CA GLY A 238 17.08 13.47 -22.99
C GLY A 238 16.70 12.61 -21.80
N PHE A 239 15.49 12.04 -21.86
CA PHE A 239 14.97 11.20 -20.79
C PHE A 239 14.54 9.84 -21.30
N TYR A 240 14.78 8.82 -20.51
CA TYR A 240 14.23 7.48 -20.75
C TYR A 240 12.71 7.49 -20.55
N TYR A 241 12.00 7.06 -21.58
CA TYR A 241 10.54 7.17 -21.62
C TYR A 241 9.81 6.18 -20.70
N ASN A 242 10.45 5.07 -20.32
CA ASN A 242 9.85 3.98 -19.55
C ASN A 242 10.48 3.84 -18.16
N GLN A 243 10.86 4.94 -17.53
CA GLN A 243 11.32 4.99 -16.13
C GLN A 243 10.10 4.84 -15.20
N VAL A 244 9.53 3.62 -15.12
CA VAL A 244 8.23 3.39 -14.50
C VAL A 244 8.30 2.42 -13.33
N ASP A 245 7.34 2.58 -12.42
CA ASP A 245 6.85 1.51 -11.57
C ASP A 245 5.60 0.90 -12.21
N ASN A 246 5.51 -0.41 -12.19
CA ASN A 246 4.42 -1.19 -12.75
C ASN A 246 4.12 -2.35 -11.80
N TYR A 247 3.13 -2.16 -10.95
CA TYR A 247 2.79 -3.12 -9.91
C TYR A 247 1.30 -3.42 -9.88
N LYS A 248 0.98 -4.67 -9.60
CA LYS A 248 -0.38 -5.16 -9.44
C LYS A 248 -0.52 -5.85 -8.10
N GLN A 249 -1.63 -5.57 -7.40
CA GLN A 249 -1.95 -6.23 -6.14
C GLN A 249 -3.42 -6.63 -6.10
N ASP A 250 -3.69 -7.89 -5.75
CA ASP A 250 -5.02 -8.47 -5.62
C ASP A 250 -5.22 -8.96 -4.18
N HIS A 251 -6.41 -8.70 -3.61
CA HIS A 251 -6.77 -9.06 -2.24
C HIS A 251 -8.05 -9.90 -2.24
N PHE A 252 -8.03 -10.98 -1.52
CA PHE A 252 -9.16 -11.85 -1.25
C PHE A 252 -9.42 -11.83 0.25
N GLN A 253 -10.59 -11.32 0.69
CA GLN A 253 -10.96 -11.30 2.09
C GLN A 253 -12.25 -12.09 2.33
N PHE A 254 -12.31 -12.83 3.42
CA PHE A 254 -13.53 -13.45 3.92
C PHE A 254 -13.72 -13.06 5.37
N HIS A 255 -14.91 -12.63 5.72
CA HIS A 255 -15.29 -12.25 7.08
C HIS A 255 -16.54 -12.99 7.52
N TRP A 256 -16.46 -13.54 8.72
CA TRP A 256 -17.60 -14.12 9.44
C TRP A 256 -17.79 -13.40 10.76
N ASN A 257 -19.00 -12.87 10.99
CA ASN A 257 -19.38 -12.25 12.25
C ASN A 257 -20.61 -12.98 12.79
N GLN A 258 -20.58 -13.34 14.06
CA GLN A 258 -21.65 -14.07 14.73
C GLN A 258 -22.07 -13.39 16.03
N ILE A 259 -23.36 -13.14 16.19
CA ILE A 259 -23.97 -12.69 17.43
C ILE A 259 -24.63 -13.92 18.09
N TYR A 260 -24.10 -14.32 19.23
CA TYR A 260 -24.65 -15.46 19.98
C TYR A 260 -25.85 -15.02 20.84
N ASN A 261 -25.72 -13.88 21.51
CA ASN A 261 -26.74 -13.23 22.31
C ASN A 261 -26.45 -11.73 22.44
N ASN A 262 -27.27 -11.02 23.24
CA ASN A 262 -27.11 -9.55 23.41
C ASN A 262 -25.78 -9.09 24.04
N LYS A 263 -24.97 -10.04 24.54
CA LYS A 263 -23.68 -9.71 25.19
C LYS A 263 -22.48 -10.32 24.49
N LEU A 264 -22.65 -11.43 23.76
CA LEU A 264 -21.54 -12.21 23.21
C LEU A 264 -21.59 -12.24 21.68
N SER A 265 -20.49 -11.89 21.07
CA SER A 265 -20.28 -11.96 19.61
C SER A 265 -18.85 -12.37 19.28
N SER A 266 -18.67 -12.93 18.11
CA SER A 266 -17.33 -13.24 17.56
C SER A 266 -17.18 -12.74 16.13
N SER A 267 -15.93 -12.58 15.71
CA SER A 267 -15.60 -12.38 14.31
C SER A 267 -14.35 -13.16 13.91
N LEU A 268 -14.33 -13.62 12.68
CA LEU A 268 -13.22 -14.28 12.02
C LEU A 268 -12.97 -13.56 10.69
N GLY A 269 -11.69 -13.32 10.35
CA GLY A 269 -11.27 -12.74 9.10
C GLY A 269 -10.14 -13.56 8.50
N LEU A 270 -10.26 -13.87 7.22
CA LEU A 270 -9.23 -14.47 6.38
C LEU A 270 -8.83 -13.49 5.31
N ASN A 271 -7.55 -13.44 4.97
CA ASN A 271 -7.05 -12.66 3.85
C ASN A 271 -5.96 -13.42 3.12
N TYR A 272 -5.98 -13.29 1.81
CA TYR A 272 -4.87 -13.60 0.92
C TYR A 272 -4.60 -12.40 0.03
N THR A 273 -3.35 -11.96 -0.03
CA THR A 273 -2.90 -10.89 -0.93
C THR A 273 -1.83 -11.47 -1.84
N TYR A 274 -1.96 -11.22 -3.13
CA TYR A 274 -0.94 -11.49 -4.14
C TYR A 274 -0.49 -10.19 -4.76
N GLY A 275 0.82 -9.94 -4.74
CA GLY A 275 1.42 -8.75 -5.31
C GLY A 275 2.54 -9.10 -6.27
N ARG A 276 2.55 -8.48 -7.46
CA ARG A 276 3.62 -8.67 -8.44
C ARG A 276 3.82 -7.45 -9.31
N GLY A 277 5.07 -7.07 -9.46
CA GLY A 277 5.45 -5.99 -10.34
C GLY A 277 6.93 -5.69 -10.33
N TYR A 278 7.29 -4.62 -10.99
CA TYR A 278 8.68 -4.18 -11.11
C TYR A 278 8.74 -2.67 -11.25
N TYR A 279 9.85 -2.11 -10.87
CA TYR A 279 10.25 -0.82 -11.39
C TYR A 279 11.39 -0.97 -12.41
N GLU A 280 11.28 -0.20 -13.50
CA GLU A 280 12.23 -0.21 -14.61
C GLU A 280 13.06 1.07 -14.57
N GLU A 281 14.36 0.92 -14.69
CA GLU A 281 15.32 2.02 -14.63
C GLU A 281 16.31 1.94 -15.78
N PHE A 282 16.54 3.09 -16.42
CA PHE A 282 17.71 3.31 -17.24
C PHE A 282 18.87 3.70 -16.33
N ASN A 283 19.97 2.95 -16.40
CA ASN A 283 21.19 3.21 -15.65
C ASN A 283 22.19 3.83 -16.61
N ASP A 284 22.46 5.12 -16.43
CA ASP A 284 23.38 5.90 -17.21
C ASP A 284 24.82 5.72 -16.68
N LYS A 285 25.74 5.28 -17.54
CA LYS A 285 27.11 4.99 -17.12
C LYS A 285 27.89 6.24 -16.72
N TRP A 286 27.75 7.34 -17.50
CA TRP A 286 28.44 8.57 -17.17
C TRP A 286 27.99 9.11 -15.81
N TYR A 287 26.68 9.11 -15.56
CA TYR A 287 26.12 9.57 -14.28
C TYR A 287 26.57 8.67 -13.11
N ASP A 288 26.54 7.37 -13.29
CA ASP A 288 26.90 6.40 -12.26
C ASP A 288 28.39 6.49 -11.87
N GLU A 289 29.28 6.68 -12.85
CA GLU A 289 30.72 6.86 -12.64
C GLU A 289 31.08 8.18 -11.98
N ASN A 290 30.38 9.28 -12.30
CA ASN A 290 30.70 10.61 -11.78
C ASN A 290 30.05 10.90 -10.42
N TYR A 291 28.90 10.28 -10.13
CA TYR A 291 28.15 10.54 -8.89
C TYR A 291 28.05 9.32 -7.98
N ALA A 292 28.64 8.18 -8.36
CA ALA A 292 28.59 6.89 -7.62
C ALA A 292 27.17 6.51 -7.19
N PHE A 293 26.21 6.71 -8.09
CA PHE A 293 24.78 6.68 -7.75
C PHE A 293 24.29 5.28 -7.40
N SER A 294 24.42 4.31 -8.29
CA SER A 294 23.83 2.98 -8.11
C SER A 294 24.82 1.82 -8.26
N GLY A 295 25.93 2.05 -8.99
CA GLY A 295 26.85 1.00 -9.41
C GLY A 295 26.25 -0.03 -10.38
N MET A 296 25.02 0.23 -10.87
CA MET A 296 24.27 -0.71 -11.73
C MET A 296 24.78 -0.75 -13.16
N THR A 297 25.64 0.15 -13.55
CA THR A 297 26.31 0.12 -14.88
C THR A 297 27.52 -0.81 -14.91
N SER A 298 28.07 -1.19 -13.74
CA SER A 298 29.19 -2.13 -13.62
C SER A 298 28.78 -3.56 -13.96
N PHE A 299 29.48 -4.20 -14.88
CA PHE A 299 29.22 -5.60 -15.25
C PHE A 299 29.44 -6.56 -14.08
N SER A 300 30.40 -6.30 -13.19
CA SER A 300 30.62 -7.13 -12.02
C SER A 300 29.39 -7.14 -11.09
N ASN A 301 28.72 -6.00 -10.90
CA ASN A 301 27.50 -5.90 -10.08
C ASN A 301 26.29 -6.57 -10.72
N LEU A 302 26.34 -6.75 -12.04
CA LEU A 302 25.33 -7.47 -12.81
C LEU A 302 25.67 -8.96 -12.99
N GLY A 303 26.77 -9.45 -12.43
CA GLY A 303 27.24 -10.82 -12.63
C GLY A 303 27.69 -11.12 -14.06
N LEU A 304 28.17 -10.11 -14.77
CA LEU A 304 28.64 -10.19 -16.14
C LEU A 304 30.17 -10.12 -16.22
N ASN A 305 30.74 -10.75 -17.22
CA ASN A 305 32.16 -10.63 -17.51
C ASN A 305 32.47 -9.33 -18.27
N THR A 306 33.69 -8.85 -18.14
CA THR A 306 34.22 -7.78 -18.99
C THR A 306 34.25 -8.20 -20.45
N ILE A 307 34.06 -7.24 -21.35
CA ILE A 307 34.07 -7.47 -22.81
C ILE A 307 35.30 -6.78 -23.39
N SER A 308 36.05 -7.50 -24.25
CA SER A 308 37.12 -6.90 -25.03
C SER A 308 36.57 -6.47 -26.39
N PHE A 309 36.65 -5.13 -26.68
CA PHE A 309 36.22 -4.56 -27.93
C PHE A 309 37.26 -3.54 -28.40
N GLU A 310 37.74 -3.64 -29.64
CA GLU A 310 38.72 -2.73 -30.25
C GLU A 310 39.93 -2.43 -29.35
N ASN A 311 40.52 -3.46 -28.72
CA ASN A 311 41.65 -3.37 -27.79
C ASN A 311 41.36 -2.65 -26.46
N GLN A 312 40.07 -2.38 -26.16
CA GLN A 312 39.65 -1.83 -24.88
C GLN A 312 38.91 -2.88 -24.05
N VAL A 313 39.09 -2.85 -22.73
CA VAL A 313 38.33 -3.68 -21.81
C VAL A 313 37.15 -2.85 -21.32
N ILE A 314 35.95 -3.29 -21.65
CA ILE A 314 34.69 -2.68 -21.21
C ILE A 314 34.22 -3.43 -19.97
N SER A 315 34.17 -2.73 -18.84
CA SER A 315 33.75 -3.26 -17.53
C SER A 315 32.37 -2.78 -17.09
N GLY A 316 31.71 -1.96 -17.91
CA GLY A 316 30.39 -1.42 -17.62
C GLY A 316 29.80 -0.66 -18.81
N ALA A 317 28.50 -0.52 -18.83
CA ALA A 317 27.76 0.17 -19.90
C ALA A 317 26.39 0.65 -19.42
N ASP A 318 25.84 1.59 -20.19
CA ASP A 318 24.42 1.93 -20.05
C ASP A 318 23.56 0.69 -20.20
N ASN A 319 22.55 0.60 -19.36
CA ASN A 319 21.66 -0.54 -19.40
C ASN A 319 20.26 -0.18 -18.87
N VAL A 320 19.32 -1.08 -19.10
CA VAL A 320 17.96 -1.05 -18.53
C VAL A 320 17.78 -2.27 -17.66
N THR A 321 17.40 -2.03 -16.42
CA THR A 321 17.08 -3.09 -15.45
C THR A 321 15.64 -3.04 -15.02
N ARG A 322 15.08 -4.20 -14.63
CA ARG A 322 13.84 -4.33 -13.88
C ARG A 322 14.13 -4.97 -12.55
N LYS A 323 13.70 -4.33 -11.48
CA LYS A 323 13.74 -4.90 -10.13
C LYS A 323 12.33 -5.30 -9.73
N TRP A 324 12.15 -6.59 -9.52
CA TRP A 324 10.86 -7.25 -9.33
C TRP A 324 10.57 -7.50 -7.86
N LEU A 325 9.28 -7.38 -7.53
CA LEU A 325 8.64 -7.90 -6.33
C LEU A 325 7.60 -8.93 -6.75
N ASP A 326 7.57 -10.08 -6.06
CA ASP A 326 6.58 -11.13 -6.27
C ASP A 326 6.26 -11.72 -4.90
N ASN A 327 5.09 -11.43 -4.35
CA ASN A 327 4.80 -11.70 -2.95
C ASN A 327 3.41 -12.26 -2.69
N ASP A 328 3.36 -13.11 -1.68
CA ASP A 328 2.16 -13.71 -1.12
C ASP A 328 2.02 -13.33 0.36
N TYR A 329 0.82 -12.92 0.79
CA TYR A 329 0.55 -12.57 2.17
C TYR A 329 -0.77 -13.17 2.66
N TYR A 330 -0.67 -14.01 3.66
CA TYR A 330 -1.79 -14.71 4.28
C TYR A 330 -2.05 -14.16 5.67
N VAL A 331 -3.32 -13.92 6.02
CA VAL A 331 -3.70 -13.45 7.35
C VAL A 331 -4.95 -14.19 7.84
N LEU A 332 -4.89 -14.62 9.09
CA LEU A 332 -6.02 -15.11 9.86
C LEU A 332 -6.17 -14.23 11.11
N THR A 333 -7.35 -13.67 11.30
CA THR A 333 -7.69 -12.93 12.53
C THR A 333 -8.95 -13.47 13.15
N GLY A 334 -9.01 -13.45 14.48
CA GLY A 334 -10.23 -13.82 15.20
C GLY A 334 -10.37 -13.01 16.48
N ASN A 335 -11.63 -12.75 16.87
CA ASN A 335 -11.90 -12.16 18.18
C ASN A 335 -13.24 -12.61 18.74
N LEU A 336 -13.32 -12.62 20.05
CA LEU A 336 -14.51 -12.85 20.87
C LEU A 336 -14.76 -11.59 21.69
N GLN A 337 -15.96 -11.05 21.65
CA GLN A 337 -16.35 -9.84 22.37
C GLN A 337 -17.48 -10.13 23.33
N TYR A 338 -17.31 -9.67 24.56
CA TYR A 338 -18.36 -9.64 25.57
C TYR A 338 -18.68 -8.19 25.94
N ASN A 339 -19.93 -7.78 25.78
CA ASN A 339 -20.40 -6.43 26.03
C ASN A 339 -21.59 -6.46 27.00
N SER A 340 -21.42 -5.88 28.19
CA SER A 340 -22.51 -5.62 29.13
C SER A 340 -22.53 -4.12 29.51
N GLN A 341 -23.48 -3.69 30.32
CA GLN A 341 -23.59 -2.31 30.75
C GLN A 341 -22.30 -1.78 31.39
N ASN A 342 -21.66 -2.58 32.22
CA ASN A 342 -20.53 -2.15 33.03
C ASN A 342 -19.19 -2.80 32.63
N LEU A 343 -19.20 -3.81 31.74
CA LEU A 343 -18.01 -4.54 31.36
C LEU A 343 -18.00 -4.84 29.86
N LYS A 344 -16.94 -4.38 29.18
CA LYS A 344 -16.64 -4.75 27.80
C LYS A 344 -15.31 -5.50 27.78
N MET A 345 -15.28 -6.66 27.17
CA MET A 345 -14.06 -7.47 27.01
C MET A 345 -13.91 -7.86 25.54
N ALA A 346 -12.66 -7.92 25.09
CA ALA A 346 -12.32 -8.48 23.79
C ALA A 346 -11.08 -9.35 23.94
N PHE A 347 -11.15 -10.57 23.43
CA PHE A 347 -10.04 -11.49 23.27
C PHE A 347 -9.85 -11.76 21.80
N GLY A 348 -8.64 -11.76 21.32
CA GLY A 348 -8.42 -12.03 19.92
C GLY A 348 -7.00 -12.44 19.60
N PHE A 349 -6.82 -12.82 18.34
CA PHE A 349 -5.54 -13.25 17.80
C PHE A 349 -5.38 -12.77 16.37
N LEU A 350 -4.12 -12.73 15.94
CA LEU A 350 -3.69 -12.57 14.55
C LEU A 350 -2.59 -13.59 14.28
N ALA A 351 -2.69 -14.27 13.15
CA ALA A 351 -1.62 -15.07 12.57
C ALA A 351 -1.40 -14.62 11.12
N SER A 352 -0.17 -14.43 10.71
CA SER A 352 0.14 -14.08 9.32
C SER A 352 1.41 -14.75 8.85
N ASN A 353 1.46 -15.00 7.54
CA ASN A 353 2.63 -15.47 6.83
C ASN A 353 2.81 -14.61 5.58
N TYR A 354 4.00 -14.12 5.38
CA TYR A 354 4.44 -13.40 4.18
C TYR A 354 5.60 -14.13 3.54
N ASP A 355 5.58 -14.21 2.23
CA ASP A 355 6.59 -14.78 1.37
C ASP A 355 6.83 -13.81 0.21
N GLY A 356 8.04 -13.27 0.07
CA GLY A 356 8.37 -12.26 -0.92
C GLY A 356 9.66 -12.57 -1.65
N ASP A 357 9.58 -12.74 -2.96
CA ASP A 357 10.70 -12.83 -3.87
C ASP A 357 11.08 -11.45 -4.41
N HIS A 358 12.36 -11.11 -4.31
CA HIS A 358 12.97 -9.91 -4.87
C HIS A 358 14.03 -10.30 -5.87
N PHE A 359 13.91 -9.88 -7.13
CA PHE A 359 14.89 -10.24 -8.15
C PHE A 359 15.07 -9.17 -9.22
N GLY A 360 16.29 -9.05 -9.75
CA GLY A 360 16.62 -8.08 -10.78
C GLY A 360 16.89 -8.76 -12.13
N LYS A 361 16.34 -8.19 -13.20
CA LYS A 361 16.53 -8.66 -14.58
C LYS A 361 17.09 -7.55 -15.46
N LEU A 362 18.17 -7.88 -16.17
CA LEU A 362 18.72 -7.03 -17.22
C LEU A 362 17.80 -7.11 -18.45
N ARG A 363 17.33 -5.97 -18.96
CA ARG A 363 16.43 -5.87 -20.12
C ARG A 363 17.16 -5.47 -21.38
N TRP A 364 18.13 -4.61 -21.23
CA TRP A 364 18.96 -4.09 -22.32
C TRP A 364 20.31 -3.66 -21.75
N SER A 365 21.35 -3.74 -22.56
CA SER A 365 22.66 -3.15 -22.32
C SER A 365 23.28 -2.72 -23.64
N ARG A 366 24.01 -1.60 -23.63
CA ARG A 366 24.71 -1.07 -24.81
C ARG A 366 25.69 -2.12 -25.42
N PHE A 367 26.30 -2.94 -24.57
CA PHE A 367 27.19 -4.03 -24.97
C PHE A 367 26.62 -5.36 -24.44
N SER A 368 25.84 -6.05 -25.27
CA SER A 368 25.06 -7.21 -24.84
C SER A 368 25.32 -8.51 -25.61
N SER A 369 26.33 -8.56 -26.47
CA SER A 369 26.57 -9.71 -27.39
C SER A 369 26.76 -11.07 -26.70
N GLN A 370 26.98 -11.10 -25.38
CA GLN A 370 27.18 -12.32 -24.58
C GLN A 370 26.13 -12.45 -23.43
N VAL A 371 25.14 -11.58 -23.36
CA VAL A 371 24.16 -11.57 -22.26
C VAL A 371 22.91 -12.31 -22.69
N ASN A 372 22.49 -13.27 -21.86
CA ASN A 372 21.23 -13.96 -22.04
C ASN A 372 20.06 -12.96 -21.87
N PRO A 373 19.08 -12.90 -22.79
CA PRO A 373 17.89 -12.06 -22.57
C PRO A 373 17.23 -12.36 -21.23
N ASN A 374 16.89 -11.32 -20.47
CA ASN A 374 16.36 -11.42 -19.10
C ASN A 374 17.34 -12.04 -18.09
N HIS A 375 18.65 -11.83 -18.26
CA HIS A 375 19.65 -12.22 -17.28
C HIS A 375 19.26 -11.72 -15.89
N GLU A 376 19.12 -12.66 -14.93
CA GLU A 376 18.81 -12.36 -13.54
C GLU A 376 20.12 -12.11 -12.79
N PHE A 377 20.31 -10.90 -12.27
CA PHE A 377 21.55 -10.48 -11.63
C PHE A 377 21.51 -10.50 -10.11
N TYR A 378 20.33 -10.63 -9.49
CA TYR A 378 20.16 -10.95 -8.08
C TYR A 378 18.82 -11.61 -7.82
N ARG A 379 18.78 -12.39 -6.73
CA ARG A 379 17.54 -12.89 -6.13
C ARG A 379 17.73 -13.08 -4.63
N ASN A 380 16.77 -12.57 -3.88
CA ASN A 380 16.62 -12.89 -2.47
C ASN A 380 15.15 -13.11 -2.13
N LYS A 381 14.94 -13.70 -0.98
CA LYS A 381 13.63 -14.04 -0.48
C LYS A 381 13.49 -13.55 0.96
N GLY A 382 12.39 -12.86 1.27
CA GLY A 382 11.99 -12.50 2.62
C GLY A 382 10.81 -13.39 3.07
N GLU A 383 10.94 -14.02 4.23
CA GLU A 383 9.88 -14.81 4.86
C GLU A 383 9.56 -14.26 6.24
N LYS A 384 8.29 -13.88 6.49
CA LYS A 384 7.89 -13.35 7.77
C LYS A 384 6.67 -14.06 8.33
N ASN A 385 6.82 -14.58 9.53
CA ASN A 385 5.74 -15.20 10.28
C ASN A 385 5.42 -14.35 11.51
N GLU A 386 4.16 -14.08 11.72
CA GLU A 386 3.70 -13.35 12.90
C GLU A 386 2.55 -14.07 13.57
N PHE A 387 2.61 -14.14 14.91
CA PHE A 387 1.51 -14.58 15.74
C PHE A 387 1.36 -13.62 16.92
N SER A 388 0.14 -13.14 17.14
CA SER A 388 -0.19 -12.31 18.30
C SER A 388 -1.50 -12.70 18.92
N ILE A 389 -1.59 -12.57 20.24
CA ILE A 389 -2.84 -12.66 21.00
C ILE A 389 -2.99 -11.43 21.88
N TYR A 390 -4.23 -11.02 22.09
CA TYR A 390 -4.52 -9.86 22.92
C TYR A 390 -5.78 -10.05 23.77
N SER A 391 -5.85 -9.29 24.86
CA SER A 391 -7.05 -9.17 25.68
C SER A 391 -7.23 -7.71 26.13
N LYS A 392 -8.46 -7.20 25.97
CA LYS A 392 -8.86 -5.84 26.34
C LYS A 392 -10.01 -5.90 27.32
N PHE A 393 -9.92 -5.07 28.34
CA PHE A 393 -10.95 -4.95 29.36
C PHE A 393 -11.27 -3.47 29.55
N THR A 394 -12.54 -3.12 29.50
CA THR A 394 -13.04 -1.79 29.87
C THR A 394 -14.17 -2.00 30.88
N ARG A 395 -14.00 -1.47 32.10
CA ARG A 395 -14.95 -1.63 33.20
C ARG A 395 -15.38 -0.27 33.72
N LYS A 396 -16.67 0.03 33.65
CA LYS A 396 -17.27 1.16 34.34
C LYS A 396 -17.35 0.82 35.83
N ILE A 397 -16.52 1.49 36.65
CA ILE A 397 -16.41 1.27 38.11
C ILE A 397 -17.46 2.13 38.81
N SER A 398 -17.62 3.38 38.35
CA SER A 398 -18.64 4.30 38.80
C SER A 398 -19.07 5.20 37.64
N GLU A 399 -19.98 6.15 37.86
CA GLU A 399 -20.37 7.12 36.81
C GLU A 399 -19.23 8.02 36.37
N LYS A 400 -18.23 8.23 37.22
CA LYS A 400 -17.07 9.11 36.97
C LYS A 400 -15.75 8.35 36.73
N LEU A 401 -15.74 7.02 36.90
CA LEU A 401 -14.50 6.23 36.83
C LEU A 401 -14.69 5.02 35.94
N THR A 402 -13.86 4.93 34.91
CA THR A 402 -13.74 3.78 34.02
C THR A 402 -12.30 3.26 34.03
N GLY A 403 -12.12 1.96 34.32
CA GLY A 403 -10.85 1.28 34.20
C GLY A 403 -10.66 0.68 32.81
N PHE A 404 -9.46 0.79 32.26
CA PHE A 404 -9.07 0.21 30.99
C PHE A 404 -7.79 -0.59 31.15
N LEU A 405 -7.75 -1.83 30.62
CA LEU A 405 -6.56 -2.69 30.57
C LEU A 405 -6.48 -3.30 29.17
N ASP A 406 -5.31 -3.23 28.57
CA ASP A 406 -5.00 -3.77 27.26
C ASP A 406 -3.67 -4.52 27.30
N LEU A 407 -3.70 -5.82 27.03
CA LEU A 407 -2.56 -6.73 27.09
C LEU A 407 -2.37 -7.39 25.74
N GLN A 408 -1.13 -7.48 25.28
CA GLN A 408 -0.76 -8.17 24.06
C GLN A 408 0.53 -8.92 24.23
N THR A 409 0.61 -10.11 23.65
CA THR A 409 1.89 -10.75 23.33
C THR A 409 1.99 -10.97 21.84
N ARG A 410 3.17 -10.84 21.29
CA ARG A 410 3.43 -10.91 19.86
C ARG A 410 4.78 -11.60 19.63
N ASN A 411 4.78 -12.56 18.72
CA ASN A 411 5.96 -13.22 18.22
C ASN A 411 6.09 -12.92 16.72
N VAL A 412 7.28 -12.52 16.30
CA VAL A 412 7.60 -12.26 14.88
C VAL A 412 8.91 -12.97 14.59
N ASN A 413 8.90 -13.77 13.54
CA ASN A 413 10.08 -14.36 12.94
C ASN A 413 10.23 -13.85 11.50
N TYR A 414 11.38 -13.27 11.18
CA TYR A 414 11.67 -12.72 9.87
C TYR A 414 13.03 -13.19 9.41
N ASN A 415 13.07 -13.84 8.26
CA ASN A 415 14.28 -14.37 7.65
C ASN A 415 14.44 -13.79 6.25
N VAL A 416 15.65 -13.42 5.90
CA VAL A 416 16.01 -12.98 4.54
C VAL A 416 17.21 -13.79 4.08
N GLY A 417 17.11 -14.38 2.90
CA GLY A 417 18.19 -15.19 2.34
C GLY A 417 18.34 -15.00 0.83
N GLY A 418 19.55 -15.22 0.32
CA GLY A 418 19.86 -15.13 -1.10
C GLY A 418 20.93 -14.10 -1.43
N VAL A 419 20.74 -13.36 -2.53
CA VAL A 419 21.69 -12.38 -3.04
C VAL A 419 21.01 -11.04 -3.23
N LEU A 420 21.58 -9.99 -2.66
CA LEU A 420 21.13 -8.61 -2.86
C LEU A 420 21.69 -8.03 -4.17
N ASN A 421 21.14 -6.87 -4.55
CA ASN A 421 21.67 -6.04 -5.61
C ASN A 421 23.19 -5.79 -5.41
N GLY A 422 24.00 -5.87 -6.50
CA GLY A 422 25.46 -5.82 -6.41
C GLY A 422 26.10 -7.15 -6.00
N LEU A 423 25.37 -8.26 -6.08
CA LEU A 423 25.83 -9.64 -5.78
C LEU A 423 26.26 -9.85 -4.33
N VAL A 424 25.73 -9.10 -3.38
CA VAL A 424 26.02 -9.24 -1.95
C VAL A 424 25.18 -10.38 -1.36
N PRO A 425 25.79 -11.47 -0.86
CA PRO A 425 25.04 -12.52 -0.16
C PRO A 425 24.40 -12.00 1.10
N ILE A 426 23.16 -12.42 1.37
CA ILE A 426 22.43 -12.13 2.61
C ILE A 426 21.84 -13.42 3.18
N ASN A 427 21.93 -13.55 4.50
CA ASN A 427 21.28 -14.59 5.28
C ASN A 427 21.09 -14.10 6.71
N ILE A 428 19.89 -13.66 7.05
CA ILE A 428 19.51 -13.06 8.34
C ILE A 428 18.31 -13.80 8.90
#